data_337a1ba78100669d0cb6d8a70a4b1b7d
#
_entry.id   337a1ba78100669d0cb6d8a70a4b1b7d
#
_cell.length_a   1.000
_cell.length_b   1.000
_cell.length_c   1.000
_cell.angle_alpha   90.00
_cell.angle_beta   90.00
_cell.angle_gamma   90.00
#
_symmetry.space_group_name_H-M   'P 1'
#
loop_
_entity.id
_entity.type
_entity.pdbx_description
1 polymer ?
#
loop_
_entity_poly.entity_id
_entity_poly.type
_entity_poly.pdbx_seq_one_letter_code
_entity_poly.pdbx_strand_id
1 'polypeptide(L)'
;MKVAGAAVGGVALGAIGGYSLIPPKETIVEVPTDVPVAMDVPSWPWTYPKLDPEAAAQRAYDSYWVGGCSFAGFEGIVGELKAEVGFPFTQIPSQMMKYGGGGGLGWGMICGALNGALAAMNIISDSYAGIGNELIGWYTEFAFPVYEPSDPNNDFDLVTSVSGSPLCHVSVTTWSNTAGVKESDTERKERCARLVADVVKKAVELMNAQADGTFVAAFAPATAVTGCQSCHGIDGMLGNVATKDNCLTCHEDPH
;
A
#
# COMPACT_ATOMS: atom_id res chain seq x y z
N MET A 1 34.68 24.55 0.05
CA MET A 1 35.12 23.87 -1.18
C MET A 1 34.25 24.38 -2.32
N LYS A 2 34.81 25.06 -3.32
CA LYS A 2 34.05 25.57 -4.47
C LYS A 2 34.02 24.46 -5.54
N VAL A 3 32.82 23.98 -5.90
CA VAL A 3 32.63 23.03 -6.99
C VAL A 3 32.08 23.84 -8.17
N ALA A 4 32.87 23.96 -9.23
CA ALA A 4 32.43 24.55 -10.50
C ALA A 4 31.76 23.46 -11.36
N GLY A 5 30.46 23.55 -11.53
CA GLY A 5 29.71 22.72 -12.47
C GLY A 5 29.66 23.35 -13.86
N ALA A 6 30.26 22.72 -14.86
CA ALA A 6 30.17 23.13 -16.27
C ALA A 6 28.89 22.57 -16.88
N ALA A 7 27.99 23.47 -17.35
CA ALA A 7 26.84 23.10 -18.17
C ALA A 7 27.28 23.06 -19.62
N VAL A 8 27.21 21.92 -20.30
CA VAL A 8 27.44 21.73 -21.72
C VAL A 8 26.16 22.05 -22.49
N GLY A 9 26.09 23.21 -23.09
CA GLY A 9 25.02 23.59 -24.03
C GLY A 9 25.33 23.09 -25.43
N GLY A 10 24.41 22.31 -26.01
CA GLY A 10 24.50 21.85 -27.40
C GLY A 10 24.34 23.00 -28.41
N VAL A 11 25.24 23.05 -29.37
CA VAL A 11 25.24 24.03 -30.50
C VAL A 11 24.44 23.45 -31.65
N ALA A 12 23.33 24.08 -32.01
CA ALA A 12 22.67 23.86 -33.30
C ALA A 12 23.27 24.81 -34.33
N LEU A 13 23.88 24.27 -35.39
CA LEU A 13 24.38 25.01 -36.53
C LEU A 13 23.23 25.42 -37.47
N GLY A 14 23.03 26.70 -37.67
CA GLY A 14 22.13 27.23 -38.68
C GLY A 14 22.28 28.73 -38.89
N ALA A 15 22.85 29.09 -40.05
CA ALA A 15 22.75 30.36 -40.82
C ALA A 15 23.51 31.62 -40.33
N ILE A 16 24.42 32.00 -41.17
CA ILE A 16 25.21 33.22 -41.43
C ILE A 16 24.46 34.52 -41.10
N GLY A 17 24.96 35.28 -40.17
CA GLY A 17 24.61 36.66 -39.86
C GLY A 17 25.44 37.11 -38.67
N GLY A 18 26.34 38.10 -38.90
CA GLY A 18 27.33 38.54 -37.91
C GLY A 18 26.73 38.98 -36.60
N TYR A 19 26.90 38.16 -35.60
CA TYR A 19 26.63 38.50 -34.23
C TYR A 19 27.96 38.64 -33.47
N SER A 20 28.14 39.81 -32.90
CA SER A 20 29.17 40.11 -31.92
C SER A 20 29.07 39.05 -30.78
N LEU A 21 30.11 38.25 -30.60
CA LEU A 21 30.22 37.30 -29.50
C LEU A 21 30.31 38.07 -28.19
N ILE A 22 29.17 38.31 -27.56
CA ILE A 22 29.13 38.71 -26.16
C ILE A 22 29.39 37.43 -25.37
N PRO A 23 30.47 37.32 -24.60
CA PRO A 23 30.69 36.16 -23.75
C PRO A 23 29.50 36.01 -22.79
N PRO A 24 28.99 34.80 -22.55
CA PRO A 24 27.91 34.60 -21.60
C PRO A 24 28.33 35.12 -20.24
N LYS A 25 27.51 36.01 -19.69
CA LYS A 25 27.70 36.51 -18.33
C LYS A 25 27.58 35.31 -17.41
N GLU A 26 28.70 34.91 -16.79
CA GLU A 26 28.65 33.87 -15.74
C GLU A 26 27.76 34.36 -14.61
N THR A 27 26.57 33.84 -14.53
CA THR A 27 25.71 34.01 -13.36
C THR A 27 26.20 33.02 -12.32
N ILE A 28 27.00 33.49 -11.36
CA ILE A 28 27.32 32.69 -10.17
C ILE A 28 26.03 32.57 -9.38
N VAL A 29 25.37 31.42 -9.48
CA VAL A 29 24.29 31.07 -8.57
C VAL A 29 24.97 30.74 -7.25
N GLU A 30 24.89 31.65 -6.28
CA GLU A 30 25.24 31.32 -4.90
C GLU A 30 24.25 30.27 -4.41
N VAL A 31 24.71 29.04 -4.32
CA VAL A 31 23.96 27.98 -3.66
C VAL A 31 23.96 28.33 -2.16
N PRO A 32 22.78 28.47 -1.54
CA PRO A 32 22.72 28.75 -0.10
C PRO A 32 23.58 27.75 0.67
N THR A 33 24.47 28.26 1.52
CA THR A 33 25.37 27.44 2.34
C THR A 33 24.63 26.66 3.46
N ASP A 34 23.36 26.95 3.66
CA ASP A 34 22.48 26.21 4.58
C ASP A 34 21.74 25.08 3.83
N VAL A 35 22.49 24.19 3.19
CA VAL A 35 21.94 22.87 2.87
C VAL A 35 21.71 22.18 4.22
N PRO A 36 20.48 21.82 4.59
CA PRO A 36 20.24 21.07 5.81
C PRO A 36 21.20 19.89 5.81
N VAL A 37 21.98 19.73 6.88
CA VAL A 37 22.81 18.52 7.04
C VAL A 37 21.87 17.35 6.86
N ALA A 38 22.11 16.52 5.84
CA ALA A 38 21.29 15.34 5.61
C ALA A 38 21.32 14.53 6.91
N MET A 39 20.17 14.46 7.58
CA MET A 39 20.05 13.59 8.75
C MET A 39 20.31 12.18 8.26
N ASP A 40 21.22 11.48 8.94
CA ASP A 40 21.57 10.11 8.57
C ASP A 40 20.35 9.23 8.82
N VAL A 41 19.66 8.83 7.75
CA VAL A 41 18.47 8.01 7.86
C VAL A 41 18.90 6.59 8.24
N PRO A 42 18.41 6.05 9.37
CA PRO A 42 18.78 4.70 9.80
C PRO A 42 18.42 3.64 8.76
N SER A 43 19.15 2.53 8.73
CA SER A 43 18.81 1.39 7.89
C SER A 43 17.50 0.74 8.35
N TRP A 44 16.76 0.15 7.40
CA TRP A 44 15.60 -0.68 7.73
C TRP A 44 16.02 -1.99 8.42
N PRO A 45 15.13 -2.59 9.23
CA PRO A 45 13.82 -2.07 9.66
C PRO A 45 13.94 -0.92 10.66
N TRP A 46 13.00 0.02 10.63
CA TRP A 46 12.94 1.08 11.62
C TRP A 46 12.21 0.61 12.87
N THR A 47 12.57 1.21 14.02
CA THR A 47 11.97 0.87 15.30
C THR A 47 10.45 1.07 15.27
N TYR A 48 9.73 0.03 15.65
CA TYR A 48 8.27 0.02 15.75
C TYR A 48 7.86 0.12 17.22
N PRO A 49 7.29 1.24 17.66
CA PRO A 49 6.52 1.29 18.90
C PRO A 49 5.18 0.58 18.63
N LYS A 50 4.61 -0.05 19.64
CA LYS A 50 3.25 -0.58 19.49
C LYS A 50 2.28 0.56 19.27
N LEU A 51 1.44 0.45 18.26
CA LEU A 51 0.41 1.44 17.92
C LEU A 51 -0.94 1.03 18.52
N ASP A 52 -1.82 2.02 18.72
CA ASP A 52 -3.23 1.76 18.99
C ASP A 52 -3.93 1.32 17.70
N PRO A 53 -4.50 0.09 17.63
CA PRO A 53 -5.19 -0.39 16.43
C PRO A 53 -6.40 0.44 16.05
N GLU A 54 -7.15 1.00 17.04
CA GLU A 54 -8.33 1.81 16.76
C GLU A 54 -7.95 3.20 16.22
N ALA A 55 -6.93 3.83 16.78
CA ALA A 55 -6.43 5.12 16.27
C ALA A 55 -5.92 4.98 14.82
N ALA A 56 -5.17 3.91 14.54
CA ALA A 56 -4.67 3.63 13.19
C ALA A 56 -5.82 3.35 12.21
N ALA A 57 -6.85 2.61 12.63
CA ALA A 57 -8.04 2.33 11.83
C ALA A 57 -8.83 3.61 11.50
N GLN A 58 -9.06 4.47 12.49
CA GLN A 58 -9.75 5.73 12.27
C GLN A 58 -8.96 6.63 11.31
N ARG A 59 -7.63 6.74 11.50
CA ARG A 59 -6.77 7.47 10.55
C ARG A 59 -6.85 6.90 9.14
N ALA A 60 -6.89 5.59 9.00
CA ALA A 60 -7.03 4.95 7.70
C ALA A 60 -8.38 5.28 7.05
N TYR A 61 -9.47 5.22 7.80
CA TYR A 61 -10.80 5.61 7.33
C TYR A 61 -10.80 7.05 6.80
N ASP A 62 -10.31 8.01 7.59
CA ASP A 62 -10.26 9.43 7.21
C ASP A 62 -9.36 9.66 5.99
N SER A 63 -8.22 8.97 5.94
CA SER A 63 -7.26 9.06 4.84
C SER A 63 -7.77 8.51 3.52
N TYR A 64 -8.75 7.59 3.54
CA TYR A 64 -9.35 7.05 2.31
C TYR A 64 -9.95 8.16 1.43
N TRP A 65 -10.59 9.12 2.03
CA TRP A 65 -11.24 10.24 1.34
C TRP A 65 -10.25 11.26 0.76
N VAL A 66 -8.99 11.19 1.21
CA VAL A 66 -7.88 12.04 0.72
C VAL A 66 -7.11 11.43 -0.44
N GLY A 67 -6.88 10.10 -0.41
CA GLY A 67 -5.96 9.46 -1.34
C GLY A 67 -6.32 8.06 -1.80
N GLY A 68 -7.51 7.55 -1.46
CA GLY A 68 -7.95 6.20 -1.81
C GLY A 68 -7.32 5.11 -0.94
N CYS A 69 -7.68 3.85 -1.23
CA CYS A 69 -7.43 2.73 -0.33
C CYS A 69 -5.95 2.42 -0.06
N SER A 70 -5.06 2.53 -1.05
CA SER A 70 -3.64 2.22 -0.83
C SER A 70 -2.92 3.33 -0.07
N PHE A 71 -3.24 4.60 -0.37
CA PHE A 71 -2.78 5.71 0.45
C PHE A 71 -3.25 5.56 1.90
N ALA A 72 -4.52 5.26 2.10
CA ALA A 72 -5.13 5.11 3.41
C ALA A 72 -4.57 3.94 4.21
N GLY A 73 -4.39 2.77 3.57
CA GLY A 73 -3.78 1.61 4.21
C GLY A 73 -2.35 1.86 4.68
N PHE A 74 -1.62 2.69 3.96
CA PHE A 74 -0.27 3.12 4.33
C PHE A 74 -0.28 4.23 5.38
N GLU A 75 -1.07 5.30 5.17
CA GLU A 75 -1.11 6.46 6.05
C GLU A 75 -1.73 6.14 7.41
N GLY A 76 -2.65 5.16 7.49
CA GLY A 76 -3.18 4.68 8.75
C GLY A 76 -2.08 4.20 9.70
N ILE A 77 -1.07 3.50 9.18
CA ILE A 77 0.06 3.00 9.96
C ILE A 77 1.19 4.04 10.05
N VAL A 78 1.71 4.47 8.89
CA VAL A 78 2.86 5.37 8.84
C VAL A 78 2.52 6.76 9.39
N GLY A 79 1.27 7.20 9.26
CA GLY A 79 0.79 8.45 9.85
C GLY A 79 0.82 8.44 11.38
N GLU A 80 0.45 7.31 12.01
CA GLU A 80 0.62 7.14 13.46
C GLU A 80 2.09 7.12 13.84
N LEU A 81 2.95 6.40 13.10
CA LEU A 81 4.39 6.38 13.34
C LEU A 81 5.03 7.77 13.19
N LYS A 82 4.57 8.58 12.24
CA LYS A 82 5.01 9.98 12.12
C LYS A 82 4.61 10.81 13.33
N ALA A 83 3.41 10.60 13.86
CA ALA A 83 2.90 11.33 15.02
C ALA A 83 3.61 10.93 16.31
N GLU A 84 3.85 9.63 16.53
CA GLU A 84 4.42 9.12 17.77
C GLU A 84 5.95 9.15 17.80
N VAL A 85 6.61 8.84 16.67
CA VAL A 85 8.08 8.71 16.58
C VAL A 85 8.72 9.92 15.91
N GLY A 86 8.08 10.50 14.91
CA GLY A 86 8.65 11.56 14.10
C GLY A 86 9.66 11.04 13.07
N PHE A 87 10.93 11.49 13.17
CA PHE A 87 12.01 10.98 12.31
C PHE A 87 12.35 9.52 12.69
N PRO A 88 12.57 8.61 11.72
CA PRO A 88 12.71 8.85 10.27
C PRO A 88 11.40 8.81 9.46
N PHE A 89 10.26 8.43 10.05
CA PHE A 89 9.00 8.23 9.33
C PHE A 89 8.49 9.50 8.63
N THR A 90 8.77 10.68 9.19
CA THR A 90 8.43 11.98 8.59
C THR A 90 9.08 12.22 7.22
N GLN A 91 10.12 11.44 6.86
CA GLN A 91 10.77 11.54 5.56
C GLN A 91 10.02 10.81 4.44
N ILE A 92 9.02 9.99 4.78
CA ILE A 92 8.28 9.21 3.79
C ILE A 92 7.07 10.01 3.29
N PRO A 93 7.00 10.35 1.98
CA PRO A 93 5.83 10.97 1.40
C PRO A 93 4.75 9.93 1.13
N SER A 94 3.75 9.81 2.01
CA SER A 94 2.67 8.81 1.87
C SER A 94 1.90 8.92 0.56
N GLN A 95 1.91 10.11 -0.09
CA GLN A 95 1.34 10.35 -1.41
C GLN A 95 1.87 9.40 -2.49
N MET A 96 3.06 8.84 -2.32
CA MET A 96 3.61 7.83 -3.22
C MET A 96 2.70 6.61 -3.35
N MET A 97 1.84 6.33 -2.35
CA MET A 97 0.94 5.17 -2.36
C MET A 97 -0.39 5.39 -3.11
N LYS A 98 -0.67 6.61 -3.60
CA LYS A 98 -1.93 6.89 -4.31
C LYS A 98 -2.12 6.06 -5.58
N TYR A 99 -1.04 5.62 -6.23
CA TYR A 99 -1.10 4.78 -7.42
C TYR A 99 -1.84 3.45 -7.19
N GLY A 100 -1.80 2.92 -5.95
CA GLY A 100 -2.39 1.63 -5.61
C GLY A 100 -3.91 1.66 -5.45
N GLY A 101 -4.57 2.81 -5.64
CA GLY A 101 -6.02 2.93 -5.63
C GLY A 101 -6.70 2.07 -6.69
N GLY A 102 -7.82 1.42 -6.34
CA GLY A 102 -8.55 0.54 -7.25
C GLY A 102 -7.75 -0.69 -7.71
N GLY A 103 -6.84 -1.16 -6.87
CA GLY A 103 -5.94 -2.27 -7.21
C GLY A 103 -4.90 -1.89 -8.27
N GLY A 104 -4.28 -0.71 -8.12
CA GLY A 104 -3.30 -0.15 -9.04
C GLY A 104 -3.98 0.56 -10.21
N LEU A 105 -4.20 1.89 -10.07
CA LEU A 105 -4.79 2.75 -11.10
C LEU A 105 -6.13 2.21 -11.68
N GLY A 106 -6.91 1.47 -10.88
CA GLY A 106 -8.17 0.88 -11.32
C GLY A 106 -8.03 -0.46 -12.06
N TRP A 107 -6.85 -1.09 -12.10
CA TRP A 107 -6.64 -2.37 -12.78
C TRP A 107 -7.15 -3.59 -11.99
N GLY A 108 -7.68 -3.39 -10.79
CA GLY A 108 -8.32 -4.46 -10.03
C GLY A 108 -7.37 -5.53 -9.46
N MET A 109 -6.05 -5.28 -9.45
CA MET A 109 -5.03 -6.16 -8.86
C MET A 109 -5.20 -6.27 -7.33
N ILE A 110 -4.13 -6.44 -6.58
CA ILE A 110 -4.20 -6.51 -5.12
C ILE A 110 -5.00 -5.35 -4.51
N CYS A 111 -5.87 -5.64 -3.54
CA CYS A 111 -6.63 -4.61 -2.85
C CYS A 111 -5.69 -3.51 -2.32
N GLY A 112 -6.05 -2.24 -2.58
CA GLY A 112 -5.23 -1.11 -2.14
C GLY A 112 -5.01 -1.08 -0.64
N ALA A 113 -5.99 -1.48 0.17
CA ALA A 113 -5.83 -1.58 1.62
C ALA A 113 -4.66 -2.51 2.01
N LEU A 114 -4.61 -3.69 1.39
CA LEU A 114 -3.50 -4.63 1.55
C LEU A 114 -2.19 -4.04 1.05
N ASN A 115 -2.18 -3.46 -0.15
CA ASN A 115 -0.97 -2.86 -0.74
C ASN A 115 -0.35 -1.82 0.20
N GLY A 116 -1.16 -0.92 0.75
CA GLY A 116 -0.68 0.12 1.68
C GLY A 116 -0.17 -0.46 3.01
N ALA A 117 -0.92 -1.36 3.63
CA ALA A 117 -0.55 -1.97 4.90
C ALA A 117 0.74 -2.82 4.78
N LEU A 118 0.86 -3.63 3.72
CA LEU A 118 2.06 -4.44 3.46
C LEU A 118 3.31 -3.58 3.21
N ALA A 119 3.16 -2.45 2.51
CA ALA A 119 4.26 -1.51 2.32
C ALA A 119 4.72 -0.90 3.66
N ALA A 120 3.80 -0.57 4.58
CA ALA A 120 4.14 -0.09 5.91
C ALA A 120 4.84 -1.17 6.76
N MET A 121 4.34 -2.42 6.73
CA MET A 121 4.96 -3.55 7.43
C MET A 121 6.41 -3.77 7.02
N ASN A 122 6.72 -3.63 5.72
CA ASN A 122 8.07 -3.84 5.19
C ASN A 122 9.10 -2.83 5.74
N ILE A 123 8.67 -1.62 6.11
CA ILE A 123 9.57 -0.59 6.66
C ILE A 123 10.01 -0.92 8.09
N ILE A 124 9.17 -1.62 8.84
CA ILE A 124 9.30 -1.78 10.30
C ILE A 124 9.63 -3.21 10.75
N SER A 125 9.68 -4.18 9.84
CA SER A 125 9.92 -5.56 10.23
C SER A 125 10.65 -6.37 9.15
N ASP A 126 11.75 -7.03 9.52
CA ASP A 126 12.42 -8.02 8.66
C ASP A 126 11.54 -9.27 8.44
N SER A 127 10.61 -9.53 9.34
CA SER A 127 9.66 -10.65 9.25
C SER A 127 8.34 -10.26 8.58
N TYR A 128 8.29 -9.13 7.87
CA TYR A 128 7.07 -8.60 7.24
C TYR A 128 6.34 -9.63 6.37
N ALA A 129 7.06 -10.54 5.73
CA ALA A 129 6.46 -11.57 4.88
C ALA A 129 5.59 -12.55 5.65
N GLY A 130 5.96 -12.91 6.89
CA GLY A 130 5.15 -13.76 7.78
C GLY A 130 3.84 -13.09 8.17
N ILE A 131 3.93 -11.89 8.75
CA ILE A 131 2.73 -11.13 9.17
C ILE A 131 1.88 -10.70 7.97
N GLY A 132 2.50 -10.41 6.83
CA GLY A 132 1.80 -10.06 5.60
C GLY A 132 1.00 -11.24 5.02
N ASN A 133 1.51 -12.48 5.07
CA ASN A 133 0.76 -13.66 4.68
C ASN A 133 -0.48 -13.87 5.57
N GLU A 134 -0.34 -13.68 6.90
CA GLU A 134 -1.49 -13.73 7.82
C GLU A 134 -2.53 -12.66 7.48
N LEU A 135 -2.10 -11.43 7.20
CA LEU A 135 -3.01 -10.35 6.83
C LEU A 135 -3.77 -10.67 5.53
N ILE A 136 -3.06 -11.17 4.51
CA ILE A 136 -3.68 -11.53 3.23
C ILE A 136 -4.63 -12.71 3.40
N GLY A 137 -4.20 -13.77 4.11
CA GLY A 137 -5.05 -14.92 4.39
C GLY A 137 -6.33 -14.52 5.13
N TRP A 138 -6.18 -13.78 6.22
CA TRP A 138 -7.33 -13.24 6.97
C TRP A 138 -8.26 -12.42 6.07
N TYR A 139 -7.71 -11.55 5.20
CA TYR A 139 -8.49 -10.74 4.28
C TYR A 139 -9.37 -11.58 3.35
N THR A 140 -8.89 -12.72 2.87
CA THR A 140 -9.67 -13.56 1.94
C THR A 140 -10.86 -14.23 2.60
N GLU A 141 -10.84 -14.41 3.91
CA GLU A 141 -11.85 -15.15 4.68
C GLU A 141 -12.78 -14.24 5.51
N PHE A 142 -12.38 -12.99 5.74
CA PHE A 142 -13.12 -12.07 6.60
C PHE A 142 -14.28 -11.40 5.85
N ALA A 143 -15.41 -11.24 6.56
CA ALA A 143 -16.60 -10.58 6.02
C ALA A 143 -16.50 -9.06 6.21
N PHE A 144 -16.20 -8.32 5.16
CA PHE A 144 -16.06 -6.86 5.16
C PHE A 144 -17.33 -6.12 4.74
N PRO A 145 -17.52 -4.85 5.21
CA PRO A 145 -16.80 -4.17 6.29
C PRO A 145 -17.47 -4.44 7.63
N VAL A 146 -16.72 -4.30 8.73
CA VAL A 146 -17.26 -4.31 10.09
C VAL A 146 -16.85 -3.09 10.91
N TYR A 147 -15.87 -2.32 10.44
CA TYR A 147 -15.43 -1.11 11.12
C TYR A 147 -16.54 -0.04 11.12
N GLU A 148 -16.81 0.53 12.29
CA GLU A 148 -17.74 1.63 12.48
C GLU A 148 -16.94 2.88 12.86
N PRO A 149 -16.79 3.86 11.92
CA PRO A 149 -16.08 5.08 12.22
C PRO A 149 -16.84 5.94 13.21
N SER A 150 -16.13 6.70 14.04
CA SER A 150 -16.75 7.59 15.04
C SER A 150 -17.55 8.74 14.41
N ASP A 151 -17.13 9.17 13.20
CA ASP A 151 -17.81 10.21 12.41
C ASP A 151 -17.80 9.77 10.94
N PRO A 152 -18.82 9.03 10.48
CA PRO A 152 -18.84 8.49 9.13
C PRO A 152 -19.08 9.60 8.09
N ASN A 153 -18.34 9.58 6.99
CA ASN A 153 -18.58 10.48 5.85
C ASN A 153 -19.95 10.23 5.22
N ASN A 154 -20.43 8.99 5.29
CA ASN A 154 -21.75 8.60 4.86
C ASN A 154 -22.32 7.55 5.82
N ASP A 155 -23.46 7.84 6.38
CA ASP A 155 -24.16 6.97 7.33
C ASP A 155 -24.99 5.93 6.57
N PHE A 156 -24.33 4.83 6.14
CA PHE A 156 -24.95 3.71 5.46
C PHE A 156 -24.95 2.47 6.35
N ASP A 157 -26.07 1.77 6.35
CA ASP A 157 -26.16 0.39 6.87
C ASP A 157 -25.61 -0.57 5.79
N LEU A 158 -24.35 -0.95 5.93
CA LEU A 158 -23.63 -1.71 4.92
C LEU A 158 -23.70 -3.21 5.18
N VAL A 159 -24.08 -3.97 4.16
CA VAL A 159 -23.96 -5.44 4.20
C VAL A 159 -22.48 -5.85 4.21
N THR A 160 -22.20 -7.06 4.70
CA THR A 160 -20.86 -7.64 4.65
C THR A 160 -20.73 -8.70 3.55
N SER A 161 -19.52 -8.90 3.05
CA SER A 161 -19.21 -10.01 2.13
C SER A 161 -17.79 -10.51 2.31
N VAL A 162 -17.60 -11.80 2.07
CA VAL A 162 -16.27 -12.44 2.01
C VAL A 162 -15.79 -12.42 0.57
N SER A 163 -14.56 -11.94 0.33
CA SER A 163 -14.06 -11.83 -1.05
C SER A 163 -13.53 -13.15 -1.62
N GLY A 164 -12.98 -14.02 -0.79
CA GLY A 164 -12.31 -15.26 -1.22
C GLY A 164 -10.99 -15.04 -1.98
N SER A 165 -10.58 -13.78 -2.20
CA SER A 165 -9.39 -13.41 -2.95
C SER A 165 -8.85 -12.06 -2.47
N PRO A 166 -7.52 -11.82 -2.54
CA PRO A 166 -6.92 -10.53 -2.22
C PRO A 166 -7.10 -9.47 -3.33
N LEU A 167 -7.72 -9.83 -4.45
CA LEU A 167 -7.88 -8.96 -5.61
C LEU A 167 -8.98 -7.90 -5.36
N CYS A 168 -8.66 -6.64 -5.66
CA CYS A 168 -9.60 -5.52 -5.57
C CYS A 168 -10.84 -5.76 -6.44
N HIS A 169 -10.65 -6.22 -7.67
CA HIS A 169 -11.73 -6.58 -8.59
C HIS A 169 -12.70 -7.57 -7.95
N VAL A 170 -12.23 -8.69 -7.42
CA VAL A 170 -13.08 -9.72 -6.81
C VAL A 170 -13.81 -9.17 -5.59
N SER A 171 -13.08 -8.50 -4.69
CA SER A 171 -13.64 -7.94 -3.46
C SER A 171 -14.75 -6.92 -3.72
N VAL A 172 -14.54 -6.01 -4.68
CA VAL A 172 -15.55 -4.99 -5.03
C VAL A 172 -16.74 -5.61 -5.73
N THR A 173 -16.53 -6.50 -6.70
CA THR A 173 -17.62 -7.12 -7.46
C THR A 173 -18.50 -7.99 -6.57
N THR A 174 -17.90 -8.82 -5.71
CA THR A 174 -18.64 -9.67 -4.77
C THR A 174 -19.51 -8.82 -3.85
N TRP A 175 -18.94 -7.77 -3.26
CA TRP A 175 -19.69 -6.91 -2.36
C TRP A 175 -20.79 -6.12 -3.08
N SER A 176 -20.48 -5.52 -4.24
CA SER A 176 -21.47 -4.73 -5.01
C SER A 176 -22.67 -5.59 -5.45
N ASN A 177 -22.42 -6.84 -5.85
CA ASN A 177 -23.48 -7.77 -6.18
C ASN A 177 -24.32 -8.13 -4.94
N THR A 178 -23.71 -8.33 -3.78
CA THR A 178 -24.40 -8.61 -2.52
C THR A 178 -25.25 -7.42 -2.08
N ALA A 179 -24.72 -6.20 -2.20
CA ALA A 179 -25.41 -4.97 -1.82
C ALA A 179 -26.44 -4.49 -2.85
N GLY A 180 -26.37 -4.98 -4.10
CA GLY A 180 -27.24 -4.53 -5.19
C GLY A 180 -26.91 -3.11 -5.68
N VAL A 181 -25.64 -2.67 -5.55
CA VAL A 181 -25.19 -1.32 -5.91
C VAL A 181 -24.11 -1.36 -7.00
N LYS A 182 -23.88 -0.22 -7.66
CA LYS A 182 -22.86 -0.09 -8.70
C LYS A 182 -21.49 0.21 -8.08
N GLU A 183 -20.42 -0.10 -8.82
CA GLU A 183 -19.05 0.26 -8.45
C GLU A 183 -18.87 1.77 -8.24
N SER A 184 -19.59 2.60 -8.99
CA SER A 184 -19.53 4.07 -8.90
C SER A 184 -20.28 4.67 -7.70
N ASP A 185 -21.15 3.90 -7.04
CA ASP A 185 -22.02 4.40 -5.99
C ASP A 185 -21.27 4.78 -4.71
N THR A 186 -21.85 5.67 -3.93
CA THR A 186 -21.21 6.19 -2.71
C THR A 186 -21.13 5.14 -1.62
N GLU A 187 -22.10 4.23 -1.55
CA GLU A 187 -22.11 3.08 -0.65
C GLU A 187 -20.88 2.19 -0.85
N ARG A 188 -20.49 1.93 -2.11
CA ARG A 188 -19.27 1.17 -2.41
C ARG A 188 -18.02 1.92 -1.95
N LYS A 189 -17.99 3.25 -2.05
CA LYS A 189 -16.85 4.06 -1.54
C LYS A 189 -16.78 3.99 -0.03
N GLU A 190 -17.92 4.14 0.66
CA GLU A 190 -17.99 4.02 2.13
C GLU A 190 -17.55 2.63 2.59
N ARG A 191 -18.04 1.58 1.93
CA ARG A 191 -17.58 0.19 2.18
C ARG A 191 -16.08 0.07 2.06
N CYS A 192 -15.46 0.65 1.04
CA CYS A 192 -14.02 0.56 0.87
C CYS A 192 -13.24 1.38 1.92
N ALA A 193 -13.79 2.50 2.39
CA ALA A 193 -13.20 3.27 3.48
C ALA A 193 -13.21 2.48 4.81
N ARG A 194 -14.34 1.85 5.15
CA ARG A 194 -14.45 1.00 6.35
C ARG A 194 -13.60 -0.26 6.23
N LEU A 195 -13.55 -0.91 5.05
CA LEU A 195 -12.67 -2.06 4.80
C LEU A 195 -11.19 -1.69 5.01
N VAL A 196 -10.76 -0.51 4.57
CA VAL A 196 -9.37 -0.09 4.78
C VAL A 196 -9.05 0.06 6.27
N ALA A 197 -10.00 0.56 7.06
CA ALA A 197 -9.86 0.63 8.52
C ALA A 197 -9.76 -0.76 9.16
N ASP A 198 -10.62 -1.72 8.76
CA ASP A 198 -10.54 -3.12 9.19
C ASP A 198 -9.16 -3.72 8.90
N VAL A 199 -8.63 -3.51 7.69
CA VAL A 199 -7.33 -4.05 7.27
C VAL A 199 -6.19 -3.41 8.07
N VAL A 200 -6.22 -2.11 8.30
CA VAL A 200 -5.20 -1.40 9.09
C VAL A 200 -5.25 -1.82 10.55
N LYS A 201 -6.44 -1.93 11.14
CA LYS A 201 -6.61 -2.46 12.50
C LYS A 201 -5.97 -3.82 12.65
N LYS A 202 -6.32 -4.76 11.76
CA LYS A 202 -5.74 -6.12 11.76
C LYS A 202 -4.23 -6.10 11.55
N ALA A 203 -3.73 -5.26 10.65
CA ALA A 203 -2.30 -5.11 10.42
C ALA A 203 -1.55 -4.67 11.68
N VAL A 204 -2.09 -3.67 12.39
CA VAL A 204 -1.50 -3.18 13.66
C VAL A 204 -1.56 -4.24 14.75
N GLU A 205 -2.67 -4.98 14.88
CA GLU A 205 -2.76 -6.11 15.81
C GLU A 205 -1.66 -7.16 15.56
N LEU A 206 -1.43 -7.54 14.30
CA LEU A 206 -0.40 -8.50 13.93
C LEU A 206 1.01 -7.97 14.21
N MET A 207 1.28 -6.70 13.91
CA MET A 207 2.57 -6.07 14.21
C MET A 207 2.81 -5.93 15.72
N ASN A 208 1.78 -5.61 16.50
CA ASN A 208 1.87 -5.56 17.95
C ASN A 208 2.16 -6.94 18.53
N ALA A 209 1.48 -7.98 18.05
CA ALA A 209 1.74 -9.36 18.45
C ALA A 209 3.17 -9.79 18.14
N GLN A 210 3.72 -9.38 16.99
CA GLN A 210 5.11 -9.64 16.66
C GLN A 210 6.07 -8.90 17.59
N ALA A 211 5.81 -7.63 17.88
CA ALA A 211 6.63 -6.85 18.81
C ALA A 211 6.62 -7.45 20.24
N ASP A 212 5.51 -8.03 20.65
CA ASP A 212 5.36 -8.74 21.93
C ASP A 212 5.95 -10.17 21.92
N GLY A 213 6.40 -10.67 20.77
CA GLY A 213 6.88 -12.05 20.62
C GLY A 213 5.77 -13.11 20.73
N THR A 214 4.51 -12.72 20.58
CA THR A 214 3.32 -13.61 20.68
C THR A 214 2.76 -13.98 19.30
N PHE A 215 3.28 -13.40 18.23
CA PHE A 215 2.85 -13.73 16.88
C PHE A 215 3.17 -15.18 16.52
N VAL A 216 2.16 -15.90 16.03
CA VAL A 216 2.31 -17.26 15.50
C VAL A 216 1.75 -17.26 14.08
N ALA A 217 2.59 -17.60 13.09
CA ALA A 217 2.14 -17.77 11.72
C ALA A 217 1.23 -19.00 11.63
N ALA A 218 0.01 -18.81 11.18
CA ALA A 218 -1.02 -19.84 11.06
C ALA A 218 -1.55 -19.97 9.61
N PHE A 219 -1.26 -18.98 8.76
CA PHE A 219 -1.73 -19.01 7.37
C PHE A 219 -1.25 -20.25 6.64
N ALA A 220 -2.21 -20.99 6.09
CA ALA A 220 -1.99 -22.08 5.16
C ALA A 220 -2.90 -21.89 3.93
N PRO A 221 -2.39 -22.05 2.70
CA PRO A 221 -3.22 -22.02 1.51
C PRO A 221 -4.35 -23.05 1.60
N ALA A 222 -5.51 -22.73 1.04
CA ALA A 222 -6.64 -23.65 0.98
C ALA A 222 -6.24 -24.98 0.30
N THR A 223 -6.89 -26.10 0.67
CA THR A 223 -6.58 -27.44 0.12
C THR A 223 -6.65 -27.47 -1.41
N ALA A 224 -7.61 -26.75 -2.00
CA ALA A 224 -7.71 -26.62 -3.46
C ALA A 224 -6.45 -25.99 -4.08
N VAL A 225 -5.87 -25.00 -3.43
CA VAL A 225 -4.63 -24.35 -3.89
C VAL A 225 -3.45 -25.33 -3.86
N THR A 226 -3.31 -26.06 -2.76
CA THR A 226 -2.22 -27.06 -2.62
C THR A 226 -2.36 -28.19 -3.61
N GLY A 227 -3.59 -28.61 -3.96
CA GLY A 227 -3.89 -29.58 -5.00
C GLY A 227 -3.41 -29.10 -6.38
N CYS A 228 -3.78 -27.89 -6.79
CA CYS A 228 -3.33 -27.30 -8.06
C CYS A 228 -1.79 -27.08 -8.06
N GLN A 229 -1.23 -26.63 -6.96
CA GLN A 229 0.22 -26.37 -6.85
C GLN A 229 1.07 -27.63 -6.87
N SER A 230 0.51 -28.82 -6.60
CA SER A 230 1.25 -30.08 -6.73
C SER A 230 1.76 -30.32 -8.18
N CYS A 231 1.05 -29.81 -9.16
CA CYS A 231 1.45 -29.83 -10.57
C CYS A 231 1.98 -28.47 -11.06
N HIS A 232 1.30 -27.38 -10.70
CA HIS A 232 1.56 -26.04 -11.23
C HIS A 232 2.53 -25.19 -10.39
N GLY A 233 2.68 -25.48 -9.09
CA GLY A 233 3.57 -24.73 -8.19
C GLY A 233 5.05 -24.90 -8.52
N ILE A 234 5.91 -24.13 -7.84
CA ILE A 234 7.35 -24.06 -8.14
C ILE A 234 8.07 -25.41 -8.08
N ASP A 235 7.62 -26.31 -7.19
CA ASP A 235 8.16 -27.67 -7.03
C ASP A 235 7.34 -28.74 -7.79
N GLY A 236 6.28 -28.30 -8.50
CA GLY A 236 5.43 -29.17 -9.29
C GLY A 236 6.01 -29.51 -10.67
N MET A 237 5.43 -30.49 -11.34
CA MET A 237 5.89 -30.99 -12.65
C MET A 237 5.94 -29.89 -13.72
N LEU A 238 5.01 -28.94 -13.71
CA LEU A 238 4.93 -27.84 -14.68
C LEU A 238 5.66 -26.58 -14.18
N GLY A 239 5.69 -26.29 -12.88
CA GLY A 239 6.41 -25.20 -12.28
C GLY A 239 6.10 -23.82 -12.86
N ASN A 240 4.87 -23.59 -13.33
CA ASN A 240 4.52 -22.45 -14.19
C ASN A 240 3.55 -21.43 -13.55
N VAL A 241 3.19 -21.61 -12.27
CA VAL A 241 2.28 -20.72 -11.55
C VAL A 241 2.89 -20.26 -10.24
N ALA A 242 2.89 -18.94 -10.02
CA ALA A 242 3.34 -18.29 -8.80
C ALA A 242 2.16 -17.58 -8.12
N THR A 243 1.35 -18.31 -7.35
CA THR A 243 0.24 -17.74 -6.58
C THR A 243 0.01 -18.52 -5.29
N LYS A 244 -0.59 -17.85 -4.30
CA LYS A 244 -1.19 -18.45 -3.11
C LYS A 244 -2.71 -18.24 -3.08
N ASP A 245 -3.24 -17.55 -4.09
CA ASP A 245 -4.67 -17.29 -4.22
C ASP A 245 -5.44 -18.55 -4.61
N ASN A 246 -6.73 -18.60 -4.30
CA ASN A 246 -7.57 -19.73 -4.62
C ASN A 246 -7.84 -19.77 -6.14
N CYS A 247 -7.30 -20.78 -6.81
CA CYS A 247 -7.43 -20.94 -8.24
C CYS A 247 -8.91 -21.08 -8.69
N LEU A 248 -9.72 -21.74 -7.87
CA LEU A 248 -11.14 -22.02 -8.19
C LEU A 248 -12.04 -20.79 -8.04
N THR A 249 -11.52 -19.66 -7.58
CA THR A 249 -12.25 -18.39 -7.61
C THR A 249 -12.44 -17.89 -9.06
N CYS A 250 -11.53 -18.24 -9.96
CA CYS A 250 -11.51 -17.77 -11.36
C CYS A 250 -11.46 -18.90 -12.38
N HIS A 251 -11.07 -20.10 -11.99
CA HIS A 251 -10.96 -21.26 -12.88
C HIS A 251 -11.96 -22.35 -12.47
N GLU A 252 -12.62 -22.94 -13.46
CA GLU A 252 -13.28 -24.22 -13.25
C GLU A 252 -12.21 -25.30 -12.99
N ASP A 253 -12.57 -26.35 -12.21
CA ASP A 253 -11.65 -27.46 -12.00
C ASP A 253 -11.41 -28.16 -13.35
N PRO A 254 -10.19 -28.12 -13.90
CA PRO A 254 -9.89 -28.66 -15.22
C PRO A 254 -9.64 -30.17 -15.22
N HIS A 255 -9.66 -30.84 -14.05
CA HIS A 255 -9.23 -32.24 -13.89
C HIS A 255 -10.31 -33.15 -13.33
#